data_acaa32d351b1a1a0eeaed8df98bba22f
#
_entry.id   acaa32d351b1a1a0eeaed8df98bba22f
#
_cell.length_a   1.000
_cell.length_b   1.000
_cell.length_c   1.000
_cell.angle_alpha   90.00
_cell.angle_beta   90.00
_cell.angle_gamma   90.00
#
_symmetry.space_group_name_H-M   'P 1'
#
loop_
_entity.id
_entity.type
_entity.pdbx_description
1 polymer ?
#
loop_
_entity_poly.entity_id
_entity_poly.type
_entity_poly.pdbx_seq_one_letter_code
_entity_poly.pdbx_strand_id
1 'polypeptide(L)' 'MFTSQQERTQYREDVEEYMNCLKQFVGEQNEEIRKHQEAIQRHKEAAEAAIEEWKEFVNELKGLGSERGQWTPFF' A
#
# COMPACT_ATOMS: atom_id res chain seq x y z
N MET A 1 -9.27 -44.11 -7.67
CA MET A 1 -9.37 -44.72 -6.33
C MET A 1 -8.04 -45.26 -5.87
N PHE A 2 -7.70 -45.03 -4.62
CA PHE A 2 -6.45 -45.53 -4.04
C PHE A 2 -6.56 -47.00 -3.69
N THR A 3 -5.55 -47.78 -4.11
CA THR A 3 -5.59 -49.22 -3.91
C THR A 3 -4.79 -49.68 -2.70
N SER A 4 -3.97 -48.81 -2.12
CA SER A 4 -3.18 -49.17 -0.95
C SER A 4 -3.15 -48.02 0.03
N GLN A 5 -2.84 -48.35 1.27
CA GLN A 5 -2.69 -47.34 2.32
C GLN A 5 -1.49 -46.43 2.05
N GLN A 6 -0.45 -46.98 1.46
CA GLN A 6 0.73 -46.22 1.11
C GLN A 6 0.41 -45.11 0.10
N GLU A 7 -0.41 -45.45 -0.90
CA GLU A 7 -0.82 -44.46 -1.91
C GLU A 7 -1.69 -43.37 -1.27
N ARG A 8 -2.56 -43.72 -0.34
CA ARG A 8 -3.36 -42.73 0.36
C ARG A 8 -2.51 -41.80 1.20
N THR A 9 -1.51 -42.34 1.88
CA THR A 9 -0.61 -41.56 2.70
C THR A 9 0.17 -40.62 1.82
N GLN A 10 0.68 -41.07 0.71
CA GLN A 10 1.43 -40.23 -0.22
C GLN A 10 0.55 -39.10 -0.77
N TYR A 11 -0.66 -39.41 -1.13
CA TYR A 11 -1.58 -38.38 -1.63
C TYR A 11 -1.87 -37.32 -0.55
N ARG A 12 -2.07 -37.75 0.67
CA ARG A 12 -2.32 -36.85 1.78
C ARG A 12 -1.12 -35.92 2.00
N GLU A 13 0.07 -36.46 1.97
CA GLU A 13 1.30 -35.68 2.14
C GLU A 13 1.44 -34.66 1.03
N ASP A 14 1.16 -35.04 -0.21
CA ASP A 14 1.23 -34.16 -1.34
C ASP A 14 0.25 -33.01 -1.23
N VAL A 15 -0.95 -33.30 -0.77
CA VAL A 15 -1.98 -32.30 -0.57
C VAL A 15 -1.57 -31.33 0.55
N GLU A 16 -1.05 -31.85 1.64
CA GLU A 16 -0.59 -31.00 2.75
C GLU A 16 0.55 -30.10 2.32
N GLU A 17 1.48 -30.61 1.56
CA GLU A 17 2.59 -29.83 1.05
C GLU A 17 2.11 -28.70 0.13
N TYR A 18 1.17 -29.04 -0.75
CA TYR A 18 0.58 -28.04 -1.63
C TYR A 18 -0.15 -26.96 -0.84
N MET A 19 -0.93 -27.36 0.17
CA MET A 19 -1.65 -26.42 1.02
C MET A 19 -0.71 -25.51 1.79
N ASN A 20 0.40 -26.07 2.29
CA ASN A 20 1.39 -25.27 3.01
C ASN A 20 2.07 -24.25 2.07
N CYS A 21 2.34 -24.68 0.85
CA CYS A 21 2.90 -23.80 -0.17
C CYS A 21 1.96 -22.64 -0.48
N LEU A 22 0.67 -22.92 -0.61
CA LEU A 22 -0.33 -21.88 -0.84
C LEU A 22 -0.44 -20.93 0.35
N LYS A 23 -0.41 -21.45 1.55
CA LYS A 23 -0.46 -20.61 2.75
C LYS A 23 0.73 -19.67 2.81
N GLN A 24 1.90 -20.18 2.51
CA GLN A 24 3.11 -19.37 2.48
C GLN A 24 3.00 -18.27 1.43
N PHE A 25 2.54 -18.63 0.25
CA PHE A 25 2.37 -17.66 -0.84
C PHE A 25 1.40 -16.55 -0.43
N VAL A 26 0.26 -16.92 0.13
CA VAL A 26 -0.73 -15.93 0.59
C VAL A 26 -0.13 -15.05 1.66
N GLY A 27 0.63 -15.62 2.60
CA GLY A 27 1.29 -14.85 3.64
C GLY A 27 2.27 -13.83 3.07
N GLU A 28 3.05 -14.24 2.06
CA GLU A 28 3.98 -13.34 1.40
C GLU A 28 3.26 -12.20 0.68
N GLN A 29 2.16 -12.53 0.00
CA GLN A 29 1.37 -11.52 -0.68
C GLN A 29 0.74 -10.54 0.31
N ASN A 30 0.24 -11.03 1.43
CA ASN A 30 -0.32 -10.17 2.47
C ASN A 30 0.73 -9.23 3.04
N GLU A 31 1.95 -9.71 3.22
CA GLU A 31 3.04 -8.87 3.69
C GLU A 31 3.39 -7.77 2.67
N GLU A 32 3.37 -8.10 1.39
CA GLU A 32 3.60 -7.11 0.34
C GLU A 32 2.48 -6.08 0.32
N ILE A 33 1.25 -6.52 0.50
CA ILE A 33 0.10 -5.62 0.58
C ILE A 33 0.30 -4.63 1.74
N ARG A 34 0.70 -5.13 2.90
CA ARG A 34 0.95 -4.28 4.07
C ARG A 34 2.03 -3.24 3.77
N LYS A 35 3.12 -3.64 3.14
CA LYS A 35 4.19 -2.72 2.78
C LYS A 35 3.73 -1.66 1.80
N HIS A 36 2.92 -2.05 0.83
CA HIS A 36 2.38 -1.09 -0.14
C HIS A 36 1.42 -0.12 0.52
N GLN A 37 0.60 -0.59 1.44
CA GLN A 37 -0.31 0.27 2.18
C GLN A 37 0.46 1.29 3.02
N GLU A 38 1.55 0.88 3.65
CA GLU A 38 2.39 1.79 4.41
C GLU A 38 3.06 2.83 3.49
N ALA A 39 3.50 2.40 2.32
CA ALA A 39 4.11 3.32 1.36
C ALA A 39 3.09 4.35 0.87
N ILE A 40 1.87 3.91 0.58
CA ILE A 40 0.78 4.79 0.18
C ILE A 40 0.52 5.82 1.27
N GLN A 41 0.46 5.39 2.52
CA GLN A 41 0.22 6.29 3.63
C GLN A 41 1.33 7.33 3.77
N ARG A 42 2.59 6.93 3.65
CA ARG A 42 3.72 7.86 3.70
C ARG A 42 3.66 8.88 2.58
N HIS A 43 3.32 8.44 1.38
CA HIS A 43 3.21 9.34 0.24
C HIS A 43 2.05 10.31 0.40
N LYS A 44 0.96 9.82 0.94
CA LYS A 44 -0.19 10.67 1.21
C LYS A 44 0.15 11.75 2.22
N GLU A 45 0.82 11.40 3.29
CA GLU A 45 1.24 12.35 4.31
C GLU A 45 2.23 13.37 3.75
N ALA A 46 3.15 12.92 2.91
CA ALA A 46 4.09 13.83 2.26
C ALA A 46 3.38 14.81 1.34
N ALA A 47 2.39 14.33 0.59
CA ALA A 47 1.60 15.19 -0.29
C ALA A 47 0.80 16.21 0.52
N GLU A 48 0.19 15.80 1.62
CA GLU A 48 -0.56 16.69 2.48
C GLU A 48 0.34 17.77 3.09
N ALA A 49 1.55 17.38 3.51
CA ALA A 49 2.50 18.33 4.06
C ALA A 49 2.92 19.34 3.00
N ALA A 50 3.15 18.91 1.77
CA ALA A 50 3.50 19.80 0.68
C ALA A 50 2.38 20.79 0.36
N ILE A 51 1.14 20.32 0.42
CA ILE A 51 -0.02 21.17 0.21
C ILE A 51 -0.10 22.23 1.31
N GLU A 52 0.15 21.86 2.56
CA GLU A 52 0.14 22.81 3.66
C GLU A 52 1.24 23.87 3.51
N GLU A 53 2.42 23.46 3.12
CA GLU A 53 3.50 24.42 2.84
C GLU A 53 3.10 25.38 1.74
N TRP A 54 2.46 24.86 0.71
CA TRP A 54 2.00 25.68 -0.40
C TRP A 54 0.97 26.70 0.07
N LYS A 55 0.02 26.26 0.90
CA LYS A 55 -1.01 27.15 1.44
C LYS A 55 -0.39 28.28 2.27
N GLU A 56 0.57 27.95 3.10
CA GLU A 56 1.27 28.94 3.89
C GLU A 56 2.00 29.96 3.01
N PHE A 57 2.66 29.47 1.98
CA PHE A 57 3.35 30.32 1.03
C PHE A 57 2.38 31.27 0.32
N VAL A 58 1.25 30.75 -0.11
CA VAL A 58 0.22 31.54 -0.76
C VAL A 58 -0.31 32.61 0.19
N ASN A 59 -0.53 32.26 1.44
CA ASN A 59 -1.02 33.20 2.43
C ASN A 59 0.00 34.32 2.67
N GLU A 60 1.27 34.00 2.72
CA GLU A 60 2.32 35.00 2.84
C GLU A 60 2.35 35.94 1.65
N LEU A 61 2.20 35.40 0.45
CA LEU A 61 2.16 36.20 -0.76
C LEU A 61 0.96 37.13 -0.75
N LYS A 62 -0.20 36.65 -0.33
CA LYS A 62 -1.40 37.47 -0.23
C LYS A 62 -1.21 38.61 0.76
N GLY A 63 -0.53 38.33 1.87
CA GLY A 63 -0.26 39.34 2.86
C GLY A 63 0.66 40.44 2.36
N LEU A 64 1.60 40.08 1.49
CA LEU A 64 2.58 41.04 0.97
C LEU A 64 2.08 41.79 -0.25
N GLY A 65 1.17 41.19 -1.02
CA GLY A 65 0.76 41.77 -2.27
C GLY A 65 -0.72 41.70 -2.51
N SER A 66 -1.50 41.99 -1.50
CA SER A 66 -2.95 41.90 -1.60
C SER A 66 -3.56 42.83 -2.63
N GLU A 67 -2.92 43.98 -2.90
CA GLU A 67 -3.42 44.91 -3.91
C GLU A 67 -3.05 44.50 -5.32
N ARG A 68 -2.25 43.45 -5.51
CA ARG A 68 -1.89 42.99 -6.86
C ARG A 68 -3.00 42.20 -7.52
N GLY A 69 -4.07 41.96 -6.81
CA GLY A 69 -5.20 41.28 -7.38
C GLY A 69 -5.10 39.76 -7.29
N GLN A 70 -5.40 39.12 -8.39
CA GLN A 70 -5.65 37.68 -8.37
C GLN A 70 -4.41 36.85 -8.42
N TRP A 71 -4.34 35.93 -7.48
CA TRP A 71 -3.32 34.92 -7.46
C TRP A 71 -3.97 33.61 -7.06
N THR A 72 -3.96 32.63 -7.97
CA THR A 72 -4.64 31.35 -7.72
C THR A 72 -3.64 30.24 -7.70
N PRO A 73 -3.72 29.34 -6.72
CA PRO A 73 -2.88 28.16 -6.70
C PRO A 73 -3.30 27.15 -7.77
N PHE A 74 -2.42 26.23 -8.05
CA PHE A 74 -2.65 25.21 -9.07
C PHE A 74 -3.65 24.13 -8.64
N PHE A 75 -3.99 24.05 -7.43
CA PHE A 75 -4.81 22.97 -6.94
C PHE A 75 -6.29 23.23 -7.06
#